data_5fdfe7e88583f0851cf01a8f727315db
#
_entry.id   5fdfe7e88583f0851cf01a8f727315db
#
_cell.length_a   1.000
_cell.length_b   1.000
_cell.length_c   1.000
_cell.angle_alpha   90.00
_cell.angle_beta   90.00
_cell.angle_gamma   90.00
#
_symmetry.space_group_name_H-M   'P 1'
#
loop_
_entity.id
_entity.type
_entity.pdbx_description
1 polymer ?
#
loop_
_entity_poly.entity_id
_entity_poly.type
_entity_poly.pdbx_seq_one_letter_code
_entity_poly.pdbx_strand_id
1 'polypeptide(L)'
;MEIGKVPENVLKRAVFKQIRHRREEVILHPGVGEDCSAVAVGEDEALVFSTDPITGTDKGIGNLAVHITANDLASSGAEPIGIMTTIILPDGTREIKLRRIMEEIETACSKLKIEVMGGHTEISDAVNRPIINVTGVGKVKKGKLVSTGGLKPGDEIVMTKWAGLEGTSIIAAEKEEKLLETLPRELVDVAKGFKEYLSVIPESKIAMEVGVSAMHDVTEGGVFGALWE
;
A
#
# COMPACT_ATOMS: atom_id res chain seq x y z
N MET A 1 5.13 -19.64 13.15
CA MET A 1 4.43 -18.38 12.83
C MET A 1 3.33 -18.74 11.85
N GLU A 2 2.17 -18.17 11.98
CA GLU A 2 1.02 -18.41 11.11
C GLU A 2 1.11 -17.53 9.85
N ILE A 3 0.25 -17.82 8.86
CA ILE A 3 0.16 -17.02 7.62
C ILE A 3 -0.42 -15.64 7.98
N GLY A 4 0.18 -14.57 7.47
CA GLY A 4 -0.23 -13.20 7.67
C GLY A 4 0.90 -12.29 8.13
N LYS A 5 0.56 -11.10 8.60
CA LYS A 5 1.53 -10.11 9.13
C LYS A 5 2.27 -10.71 10.35
N VAL A 6 3.58 -10.51 10.41
CA VAL A 6 4.40 -11.02 11.53
C VAL A 6 4.02 -10.28 12.81
N PRO A 7 3.76 -10.98 13.94
CA PRO A 7 3.37 -10.33 15.18
C PRO A 7 4.40 -9.30 15.66
N GLU A 8 3.92 -8.18 16.18
CA GLU A 8 4.71 -7.03 16.64
C GLU A 8 5.86 -7.42 17.57
N ASN A 9 5.60 -8.27 18.56
CA ASN A 9 6.61 -8.73 19.51
C ASN A 9 7.73 -9.53 18.82
N VAL A 10 7.44 -10.19 17.70
CA VAL A 10 8.43 -10.89 16.88
C VAL A 10 9.21 -9.88 16.04
N LEU A 11 8.52 -8.92 15.40
CA LEU A 11 9.18 -7.83 14.67
C LEU A 11 10.17 -7.09 15.55
N LYS A 12 9.77 -6.69 16.75
CA LYS A 12 10.63 -5.98 17.70
C LYS A 12 11.92 -6.78 18.03
N ARG A 13 11.81 -8.07 18.32
CA ARG A 13 12.97 -8.88 18.74
C ARG A 13 13.78 -9.47 17.61
N ALA A 14 13.18 -9.84 16.48
CA ALA A 14 13.83 -10.57 15.40
C ALA A 14 14.25 -9.68 14.24
N VAL A 15 13.58 -8.54 14.03
CA VAL A 15 13.86 -7.61 12.94
C VAL A 15 14.49 -6.32 13.48
N PHE A 16 13.77 -5.53 14.25
CA PHE A 16 14.23 -4.19 14.63
C PHE A 16 15.49 -4.20 15.50
N LYS A 17 15.66 -5.20 16.39
CA LYS A 17 16.91 -5.37 17.17
C LYS A 17 18.14 -5.63 16.33
N GLN A 18 17.99 -6.09 15.09
CA GLN A 18 19.13 -6.35 14.20
C GLN A 18 19.55 -5.09 13.42
N ILE A 19 18.67 -4.09 13.33
CA ILE A 19 18.92 -2.84 12.62
C ILE A 19 19.68 -1.90 13.56
N ARG A 20 21.01 -1.90 13.47
CA ARG A 20 21.89 -1.14 14.37
C ARG A 20 22.58 0.03 13.70
N HIS A 21 22.86 -0.08 12.41
CA HIS A 21 23.51 0.99 11.67
C HIS A 21 22.48 2.08 11.34
N ARG A 22 22.86 3.34 11.54
CA ARG A 22 22.02 4.51 11.29
C ARG A 22 22.78 5.51 10.45
N ARG A 23 22.05 6.26 9.65
CA ARG A 23 22.53 7.38 8.87
C ARG A 23 21.72 8.63 9.23
N GLU A 24 22.37 9.78 9.24
CA GLU A 24 21.75 11.06 9.60
C GLU A 24 20.70 11.50 8.56
N GLU A 25 20.88 11.09 7.30
CA GLU A 25 19.95 11.41 6.24
C GLU A 25 18.61 10.66 6.35
N VAL A 26 18.57 9.54 7.07
CA VAL A 26 17.31 8.80 7.32
C VAL A 26 16.59 9.45 8.49
N ILE A 27 15.49 10.15 8.20
CA ILE A 27 14.75 10.96 9.18
C ILE A 27 13.46 10.30 9.67
N LEU A 28 12.96 9.27 8.98
CA LEU A 28 11.88 8.39 9.42
C LEU A 28 12.39 6.95 9.36
N HIS A 29 12.40 6.28 10.51
CA HIS A 29 12.98 4.96 10.69
C HIS A 29 11.89 3.88 10.80
N PRO A 30 12.22 2.60 10.50
CA PRO A 30 11.28 1.50 10.67
C PRO A 30 10.80 1.40 12.12
N GLY A 31 9.51 1.25 12.31
CA GLY A 31 8.80 1.12 13.57
C GLY A 31 7.59 0.21 13.45
N VAL A 32 6.91 -0.05 14.54
CA VAL A 32 5.61 -0.72 14.52
C VAL A 32 4.59 0.29 14.00
N GLY A 33 3.77 -0.13 13.02
CA GLY A 33 2.79 0.75 12.40
C GLY A 33 3.36 1.84 11.49
N GLU A 34 4.68 1.82 11.21
CA GLU A 34 5.29 2.77 10.29
C GLU A 34 5.58 2.10 8.96
N ASP A 35 4.71 2.31 7.98
CA ASP A 35 4.77 1.70 6.66
C ASP A 35 5.77 2.41 5.73
N CYS A 36 6.18 3.62 6.09
CA CYS A 36 7.10 4.43 5.32
C CYS A 36 8.47 4.59 5.97
N SER A 37 9.45 4.93 5.14
CA SER A 37 10.74 5.48 5.55
C SER A 37 10.98 6.79 4.80
N ALA A 38 11.75 7.72 5.39
CA ALA A 38 12.04 8.99 4.73
C ALA A 38 13.53 9.32 4.80
N VAL A 39 14.04 9.84 3.68
CA VAL A 39 15.43 10.26 3.51
C VAL A 39 15.46 11.75 3.17
N ALA A 40 16.19 12.54 3.95
CA ALA A 40 16.40 13.95 3.70
C ALA A 40 17.21 14.16 2.40
N VAL A 41 16.71 15.06 1.53
CA VAL A 41 17.39 15.46 0.31
C VAL A 41 17.50 16.98 0.32
N GLY A 42 18.72 17.49 0.49
CA GLY A 42 18.91 18.91 0.67
C GLY A 42 18.40 19.45 2.01
N GLU A 43 18.10 20.75 2.07
CA GLU A 43 17.73 21.43 3.32
C GLU A 43 16.26 21.25 3.67
N ASP A 44 15.34 21.33 2.69
CA ASP A 44 13.91 21.47 2.92
C ASP A 44 13.08 20.25 2.49
N GLU A 45 13.61 19.33 1.70
CA GLU A 45 12.87 18.22 1.11
C GLU A 45 13.31 16.86 1.64
N ALA A 46 12.39 15.90 1.58
CA ALA A 46 12.64 14.49 1.82
C ALA A 46 11.97 13.63 0.74
N LEU A 47 12.61 12.51 0.44
CA LEU A 47 11.98 11.41 -0.29
C LEU A 47 11.43 10.42 0.71
N VAL A 48 10.21 9.97 0.45
CA VAL A 48 9.52 8.95 1.23
C VAL A 48 9.45 7.69 0.40
N PHE A 49 9.67 6.56 1.06
CA PHE A 49 9.66 5.23 0.46
C PHE A 49 8.70 4.32 1.23
N SER A 50 7.90 3.56 0.50
CA SER A 50 7.14 2.42 1.00
C SER A 50 7.43 1.21 0.13
N THR A 51 7.27 -0.01 0.67
CA THR A 51 7.46 -1.24 -0.10
C THR A 51 6.58 -2.36 0.42
N ASP A 52 5.65 -2.84 -0.43
CA ASP A 52 4.68 -3.87 -0.09
C ASP A 52 4.54 -4.97 -1.14
N PRO A 53 4.54 -6.25 -0.72
CA PRO A 53 4.25 -7.37 -1.58
C PRO A 53 2.74 -7.64 -1.64
N ILE A 54 2.20 -7.79 -2.83
CA ILE A 54 0.83 -8.26 -3.04
C ILE A 54 0.85 -9.77 -3.30
N THR A 55 0.21 -10.50 -2.40
CA THR A 55 0.16 -11.98 -2.41
C THR A 55 -1.27 -12.54 -2.33
N GLY A 56 -2.27 -11.70 -2.02
CA GLY A 56 -3.63 -12.12 -1.66
C GLY A 56 -4.58 -12.35 -2.82
N THR A 57 -4.30 -11.82 -4.01
CA THR A 57 -5.18 -11.92 -5.18
C THR A 57 -4.38 -12.17 -6.46
N ASP A 58 -5.04 -12.72 -7.48
CA ASP A 58 -4.54 -12.84 -8.86
C ASP A 58 -5.30 -11.90 -9.81
N LYS A 59 -6.53 -11.51 -9.44
CA LYS A 59 -7.37 -10.61 -10.23
C LYS A 59 -7.16 -9.16 -9.82
N GLY A 60 -6.73 -8.33 -10.80
CA GLY A 60 -6.50 -6.91 -10.55
C GLY A 60 -5.26 -6.64 -9.68
N ILE A 61 -4.35 -7.61 -9.59
CA ILE A 61 -3.17 -7.53 -8.73
C ILE A 61 -2.29 -6.32 -9.06
N GLY A 62 -2.16 -5.94 -10.33
CA GLY A 62 -1.38 -4.78 -10.75
C GLY A 62 -2.00 -3.46 -10.28
N ASN A 63 -3.33 -3.34 -10.38
CA ASN A 63 -4.04 -2.17 -9.89
C ASN A 63 -3.92 -2.02 -8.36
N LEU A 64 -4.13 -3.12 -7.63
CA LEU A 64 -4.05 -3.14 -6.17
C LEU A 64 -2.66 -2.76 -5.68
N ALA A 65 -1.60 -3.32 -6.28
CA ALA A 65 -0.22 -3.06 -5.90
C ALA A 65 0.15 -1.58 -5.97
N VAL A 66 -0.29 -0.89 -7.03
CA VAL A 66 -0.07 0.57 -7.17
C VAL A 66 -0.81 1.36 -6.11
N HIS A 67 -2.09 1.01 -5.86
CA HIS A 67 -2.91 1.77 -4.91
C HIS A 67 -2.42 1.62 -3.47
N ILE A 68 -2.06 0.42 -3.01
CA ILE A 68 -1.54 0.18 -1.66
C ILE A 68 -0.31 1.04 -1.42
N THR A 69 0.73 0.89 -2.24
CA THR A 69 1.97 1.65 -2.08
C THR A 69 1.76 3.17 -2.20
N ALA A 70 0.87 3.61 -3.10
CA ALA A 70 0.58 5.04 -3.24
C ALA A 70 -0.19 5.61 -2.03
N ASN A 71 -1.00 4.79 -1.37
CA ASN A 71 -1.73 5.15 -0.15
C ASN A 71 -0.79 5.33 1.03
N ASP A 72 0.19 4.43 1.23
CA ASP A 72 1.23 4.59 2.26
C ASP A 72 1.95 5.92 2.10
N LEU A 73 2.45 6.19 0.89
CA LEU A 73 3.13 7.47 0.60
C LEU A 73 2.23 8.67 0.88
N ALA A 74 0.96 8.59 0.50
CA ALA A 74 0.00 9.66 0.75
C ALA A 74 -0.26 9.82 2.25
N SER A 75 -0.39 8.73 3.01
CA SER A 75 -0.59 8.74 4.47
C SER A 75 0.59 9.33 5.23
N SER A 76 1.79 9.34 4.64
CA SER A 76 2.94 10.07 5.19
C SER A 76 2.98 11.57 4.81
N GLY A 77 1.96 12.07 4.11
CA GLY A 77 1.89 13.44 3.59
C GLY A 77 2.71 13.67 2.32
N ALA A 78 3.29 12.62 1.74
CA ALA A 78 4.07 12.71 0.53
C ALA A 78 3.20 12.73 -0.73
N GLU A 79 3.66 13.41 -1.77
CA GLU A 79 3.14 13.29 -3.13
C GLU A 79 3.81 12.10 -3.81
N PRO A 80 3.09 11.01 -4.13
CA PRO A 80 3.65 9.90 -4.88
C PRO A 80 4.11 10.36 -6.26
N ILE A 81 5.33 9.98 -6.66
CA ILE A 81 5.92 10.38 -7.95
C ILE A 81 6.27 9.20 -8.84
N GLY A 82 6.64 8.07 -8.26
CA GLY A 82 7.07 6.93 -9.04
C GLY A 82 7.08 5.62 -8.26
N ILE A 83 7.10 4.52 -9.00
CA ILE A 83 7.21 3.18 -8.47
C ILE A 83 8.28 2.36 -9.18
N MET A 84 8.88 1.42 -8.45
CA MET A 84 9.65 0.31 -8.99
C MET A 84 8.95 -1.00 -8.66
N THR A 85 8.85 -1.92 -9.62
CA THR A 85 8.13 -3.18 -9.44
C THR A 85 9.07 -4.38 -9.47
N THR A 86 8.87 -5.33 -8.56
CA THR A 86 9.45 -6.68 -8.69
C THR A 86 8.30 -7.65 -8.93
N ILE A 87 8.26 -8.25 -10.12
CA ILE A 87 7.19 -9.17 -10.54
C ILE A 87 7.78 -10.58 -10.62
N ILE A 88 7.32 -11.48 -9.76
CA ILE A 88 7.72 -12.89 -9.76
C ILE A 88 6.52 -13.73 -10.18
N LEU A 89 6.67 -14.45 -11.28
CA LEU A 89 5.62 -15.26 -11.88
C LEU A 89 5.98 -16.75 -11.80
N PRO A 90 5.00 -17.64 -11.58
CA PRO A 90 5.26 -19.07 -11.55
C PRO A 90 5.63 -19.61 -12.93
N ASP A 91 6.34 -20.75 -12.92
CA ASP A 91 6.65 -21.48 -14.16
C ASP A 91 5.39 -21.74 -15.00
N GLY A 92 5.55 -21.75 -16.32
CA GLY A 92 4.46 -21.90 -17.28
C GLY A 92 3.56 -20.67 -17.44
N THR A 93 3.84 -19.55 -16.80
CA THR A 93 3.10 -18.31 -17.02
C THR A 93 3.27 -17.81 -18.46
N ARG A 94 2.13 -17.55 -19.13
CA ARG A 94 2.12 -17.02 -20.50
C ARG A 94 2.32 -15.51 -20.53
N GLU A 95 3.03 -15.00 -21.55
CA GLU A 95 3.28 -13.56 -21.76
C GLU A 95 2.02 -12.69 -21.65
N ILE A 96 0.88 -13.18 -22.11
CA ILE A 96 -0.39 -12.45 -22.03
C ILE A 96 -0.80 -12.10 -20.60
N LYS A 97 -0.44 -12.95 -19.60
CA LYS A 97 -0.71 -12.69 -18.20
C LYS A 97 0.18 -11.55 -17.69
N LEU A 98 1.46 -11.58 -18.02
CA LEU A 98 2.38 -10.49 -17.67
C LEU A 98 1.93 -9.16 -18.30
N ARG A 99 1.56 -9.19 -19.59
CA ARG A 99 1.05 -8.00 -20.28
C ARG A 99 -0.16 -7.41 -19.59
N ARG A 100 -1.13 -8.21 -19.19
CA ARG A 100 -2.32 -7.76 -18.44
C ARG A 100 -1.94 -7.11 -17.10
N ILE A 101 -1.02 -7.73 -16.35
CA ILE A 101 -0.51 -7.16 -15.10
C ILE A 101 0.09 -5.77 -15.35
N MET A 102 0.92 -5.62 -16.36
CA MET A 102 1.53 -4.33 -16.70
C MET A 102 0.52 -3.29 -17.17
N GLU A 103 -0.51 -3.70 -17.91
CA GLU A 103 -1.63 -2.83 -18.31
C GLU A 103 -2.43 -2.33 -17.10
N GLU A 104 -2.65 -3.18 -16.10
CA GLU A 104 -3.30 -2.81 -14.84
C GLU A 104 -2.44 -1.81 -14.05
N ILE A 105 -1.13 -2.06 -13.93
CA ILE A 105 -0.16 -1.15 -13.28
C ILE A 105 -0.17 0.21 -13.99
N GLU A 106 0.03 0.23 -15.31
CA GLU A 106 0.08 1.47 -16.08
C GLU A 106 -1.23 2.26 -16.00
N THR A 107 -2.38 1.57 -16.05
CA THR A 107 -3.68 2.22 -15.93
C THR A 107 -3.85 2.91 -14.57
N ALA A 108 -3.44 2.25 -13.48
CA ALA A 108 -3.47 2.83 -12.14
C ALA A 108 -2.49 4.00 -12.02
N CYS A 109 -1.26 3.82 -12.47
CA CYS A 109 -0.21 4.84 -12.44
C CYS A 109 -0.63 6.09 -13.22
N SER A 110 -1.18 5.93 -14.41
CA SER A 110 -1.67 7.03 -15.24
C SER A 110 -2.78 7.83 -14.56
N LYS A 111 -3.75 7.14 -13.92
CA LYS A 111 -4.84 7.79 -13.15
C LYS A 111 -4.29 8.58 -11.97
N LEU A 112 -3.31 8.04 -11.25
CA LEU A 112 -2.71 8.66 -10.07
C LEU A 112 -1.58 9.65 -10.40
N LYS A 113 -1.17 9.76 -11.67
CA LYS A 113 -0.05 10.57 -12.15
C LYS A 113 1.30 10.15 -11.55
N ILE A 114 1.50 8.85 -11.45
CA ILE A 114 2.71 8.19 -10.95
C ILE A 114 3.42 7.55 -12.14
N GLU A 115 4.75 7.53 -12.15
CA GLU A 115 5.54 6.90 -13.22
C GLU A 115 6.05 5.51 -12.79
N VAL A 116 5.99 4.53 -13.69
CA VAL A 116 6.73 3.27 -13.53
C VAL A 116 8.19 3.52 -13.90
N MET A 117 9.05 3.73 -12.91
CA MET A 117 10.45 4.11 -13.09
C MET A 117 11.35 2.95 -13.50
N GLY A 118 10.91 1.70 -13.26
CA GLY A 118 11.66 0.49 -13.56
C GLY A 118 11.27 -0.68 -12.68
N GLY A 119 12.15 -1.67 -12.62
CA GLY A 119 11.92 -2.85 -11.79
C GLY A 119 12.62 -4.10 -12.30
N HIS A 120 12.14 -5.25 -11.84
CA HIS A 120 12.62 -6.57 -12.23
C HIS A 120 11.44 -7.51 -12.49
N THR A 121 11.57 -8.36 -13.51
CA THR A 121 10.54 -9.37 -13.82
C THR A 121 11.22 -10.71 -14.07
N GLU A 122 10.75 -11.76 -13.39
CA GLU A 122 11.29 -13.10 -13.56
C GLU A 122 10.22 -14.20 -13.49
N ILE A 123 10.53 -15.35 -14.05
CA ILE A 123 9.80 -16.60 -13.85
C ILE A 123 10.57 -17.44 -12.82
N SER A 124 9.88 -17.95 -11.79
CA SER A 124 10.51 -18.69 -10.71
C SER A 124 9.66 -19.88 -10.27
N ASP A 125 10.31 -20.98 -9.90
CA ASP A 125 9.70 -22.14 -9.25
C ASP A 125 9.50 -21.94 -7.73
N ALA A 126 10.01 -20.83 -7.18
CA ALA A 126 9.84 -20.45 -5.79
C ALA A 126 8.41 -19.99 -5.47
N VAL A 127 7.58 -19.70 -6.47
CA VAL A 127 6.21 -19.21 -6.30
C VAL A 127 5.22 -20.06 -7.09
N ASN A 128 4.00 -20.20 -6.56
CA ASN A 128 2.90 -20.93 -7.22
C ASN A 128 1.79 -20.02 -7.76
N ARG A 129 1.91 -18.71 -7.54
CA ARG A 129 1.04 -17.63 -8.05
C ARG A 129 1.87 -16.37 -8.24
N PRO A 130 1.40 -15.39 -9.00
CA PRO A 130 2.09 -14.09 -9.11
C PRO A 130 2.30 -13.45 -7.75
N ILE A 131 3.50 -12.89 -7.56
CA ILE A 131 3.83 -11.98 -6.48
C ILE A 131 4.30 -10.69 -7.12
N ILE A 132 3.73 -9.57 -6.71
CA ILE A 132 4.18 -8.25 -7.12
C ILE A 132 4.60 -7.50 -5.86
N ASN A 133 5.88 -7.14 -5.77
CA ASN A 133 6.34 -6.18 -4.77
C ASN A 133 6.50 -4.82 -5.45
N VAL A 134 5.93 -3.80 -4.85
CA VAL A 134 6.07 -2.42 -5.33
C VAL A 134 6.86 -1.63 -4.30
N THR A 135 7.88 -0.93 -4.77
CA THR A 135 8.56 0.09 -4.00
C THR A 135 8.16 1.45 -4.54
N GLY A 136 7.46 2.22 -3.76
CA GLY A 136 7.01 3.56 -4.09
C GLY A 136 7.98 4.63 -3.63
N VAL A 137 8.03 5.73 -4.37
CA VAL A 137 8.78 6.94 -4.05
C VAL A 137 7.84 8.13 -4.08
N GLY A 138 7.82 8.90 -3.00
CA GLY A 138 7.12 10.16 -2.89
C GLY A 138 8.05 11.28 -2.45
N LYS A 139 7.62 12.51 -2.60
CA LYS A 139 8.33 13.70 -2.12
C LYS A 139 7.49 14.48 -1.13
N VAL A 140 8.14 15.07 -0.14
CA VAL A 140 7.48 15.89 0.88
C VAL A 140 8.45 16.97 1.40
N LYS A 141 7.93 18.11 1.83
CA LYS A 141 8.73 19.05 2.63
C LYS A 141 8.98 18.46 4.01
N LYS A 142 10.21 18.52 4.53
CA LYS A 142 10.57 17.90 5.83
C LYS A 142 9.62 18.30 6.97
N GLY A 143 9.23 19.56 7.05
CA GLY A 143 8.29 20.06 8.07
C GLY A 143 6.82 19.67 7.84
N LYS A 144 6.53 18.91 6.78
CA LYS A 144 5.18 18.39 6.43
C LYS A 144 5.13 16.87 6.41
N LEU A 145 6.23 16.19 6.74
CA LEU A 145 6.22 14.73 6.90
C LEU A 145 5.33 14.35 8.08
N VAL A 146 4.40 13.43 7.83
CA VAL A 146 3.49 12.89 8.84
C VAL A 146 3.90 11.44 9.12
N SER A 147 3.98 11.06 10.38
CA SER A 147 4.17 9.68 10.79
C SER A 147 2.92 9.15 11.51
N THR A 148 2.73 7.85 11.52
CA THR A 148 1.61 7.21 12.23
C THR A 148 1.67 7.46 13.73
N GLY A 149 2.87 7.58 14.31
CA GLY A 149 3.10 7.84 15.72
C GLY A 149 2.83 9.29 16.20
N GLY A 150 2.30 10.17 15.35
CA GLY A 150 2.05 11.58 15.66
C GLY A 150 0.80 11.87 16.50
N LEU A 151 -0.09 10.88 16.68
CA LEU A 151 -1.37 11.01 17.40
C LEU A 151 -1.18 11.43 18.87
N LYS A 152 -2.02 12.36 19.34
CA LYS A 152 -1.96 12.89 20.70
C LYS A 152 -3.30 12.71 21.42
N PRO A 153 -3.31 12.55 22.77
CA PRO A 153 -4.53 12.56 23.53
C PRO A 153 -5.32 13.86 23.30
N GLY A 154 -6.59 13.71 22.92
CA GLY A 154 -7.47 14.82 22.58
C GLY A 154 -7.63 15.07 21.08
N ASP A 155 -6.87 14.41 20.23
CA ASP A 155 -7.07 14.44 18.79
C ASP A 155 -8.37 13.72 18.41
N GLU A 156 -9.07 14.24 17.40
CA GLU A 156 -10.25 13.59 16.83
C GLU A 156 -9.85 12.59 15.76
N ILE A 157 -10.44 11.39 15.79
CA ILE A 157 -10.21 10.34 14.81
C ILE A 157 -11.27 10.44 13.71
N VAL A 158 -10.82 10.64 12.49
CA VAL A 158 -11.69 10.74 11.30
C VAL A 158 -11.37 9.60 10.36
N MET A 159 -12.40 8.83 9.99
CA MET A 159 -12.30 7.81 8.95
C MET A 159 -13.01 8.29 7.69
N THR A 160 -12.34 8.20 6.55
CA THR A 160 -12.92 8.50 5.24
C THR A 160 -13.42 7.22 4.56
N LYS A 161 -14.40 7.37 3.67
CA LYS A 161 -15.00 6.26 2.91
C LYS A 161 -15.63 5.18 3.81
N TRP A 162 -15.41 3.90 3.48
CA TRP A 162 -16.06 2.76 4.14
C TRP A 162 -15.05 1.73 4.62
N ALA A 163 -15.29 1.17 5.78
CA ALA A 163 -14.50 0.06 6.32
C ALA A 163 -14.63 -1.19 5.43
N GLY A 164 -13.51 -1.92 5.27
CA GLY A 164 -13.47 -3.17 4.51
C GLY A 164 -13.64 -3.03 2.99
N LEU A 165 -13.44 -1.82 2.45
CA LEU A 165 -13.62 -1.50 1.04
C LEU A 165 -12.75 -2.36 0.12
N GLU A 166 -11.46 -2.49 0.42
CA GLU A 166 -10.51 -3.30 -0.32
C GLU A 166 -10.87 -4.78 -0.26
N GLY A 167 -10.97 -5.34 0.95
CA GLY A 167 -11.30 -6.75 1.14
C GLY A 167 -12.64 -7.15 0.50
N THR A 168 -13.63 -6.27 0.55
CA THR A 168 -14.91 -6.48 -0.11
C THR A 168 -14.76 -6.56 -1.63
N SER A 169 -13.98 -5.68 -2.23
CA SER A 169 -13.73 -5.69 -3.68
C SER A 169 -12.97 -6.94 -4.14
N ILE A 170 -11.97 -7.37 -3.36
CA ILE A 170 -11.20 -8.58 -3.62
C ILE A 170 -12.10 -9.83 -3.54
N ILE A 171 -12.87 -9.98 -2.47
CA ILE A 171 -13.79 -11.11 -2.28
C ILE A 171 -14.82 -11.15 -3.40
N ALA A 172 -15.40 -10.01 -3.77
CA ALA A 172 -16.38 -9.92 -4.84
C ALA A 172 -15.80 -10.31 -6.20
N ALA A 173 -14.54 -10.00 -6.48
CA ALA A 173 -13.84 -10.38 -7.70
C ALA A 173 -13.43 -11.86 -7.71
N GLU A 174 -12.83 -12.35 -6.62
CA GLU A 174 -12.29 -13.71 -6.53
C GLU A 174 -13.37 -14.80 -6.38
N LYS A 175 -14.47 -14.48 -5.67
CA LYS A 175 -15.55 -15.42 -5.34
C LYS A 175 -16.87 -15.09 -6.02
N GLU A 176 -16.84 -14.37 -7.15
CA GLU A 176 -18.03 -13.92 -7.88
C GLU A 176 -19.06 -15.03 -8.09
N GLU A 177 -18.65 -16.18 -8.64
CA GLU A 177 -19.56 -17.30 -8.93
C GLU A 177 -20.30 -17.78 -7.66
N LYS A 178 -19.54 -17.97 -6.57
CA LYS A 178 -20.11 -18.41 -5.29
C LYS A 178 -21.02 -17.36 -4.66
N LEU A 179 -20.70 -16.10 -4.79
CA LEU A 179 -21.53 -15.00 -4.27
C LEU A 179 -22.85 -14.91 -5.03
N LEU A 180 -22.85 -15.14 -6.35
CA LEU A 180 -24.05 -15.11 -7.18
C LEU A 180 -25.03 -16.27 -6.88
N GLU A 181 -24.63 -17.29 -6.13
CA GLU A 181 -25.55 -18.32 -5.63
C GLU A 181 -26.53 -17.79 -4.57
N THR A 182 -26.15 -16.73 -3.85
CA THR A 182 -26.89 -16.21 -2.69
C THR A 182 -27.18 -14.70 -2.74
N LEU A 183 -26.45 -13.95 -3.55
CA LEU A 183 -26.59 -12.50 -3.65
C LEU A 183 -27.02 -12.05 -5.05
N PRO A 184 -27.81 -10.96 -5.15
CA PRO A 184 -28.15 -10.36 -6.43
C PRO A 184 -26.88 -9.90 -7.18
N ARG A 185 -26.91 -10.01 -8.53
CA ARG A 185 -25.78 -9.59 -9.39
C ARG A 185 -25.42 -8.11 -9.17
N GLU A 186 -26.41 -7.24 -9.04
CA GLU A 186 -26.22 -5.81 -8.83
C GLU A 186 -25.38 -5.53 -7.57
N LEU A 187 -25.60 -6.29 -6.49
CA LEU A 187 -24.85 -6.12 -5.25
C LEU A 187 -23.39 -6.57 -5.41
N VAL A 188 -23.17 -7.68 -6.12
CA VAL A 188 -21.82 -8.19 -6.41
C VAL A 188 -21.06 -7.21 -7.31
N ASP A 189 -21.73 -6.65 -8.31
CA ASP A 189 -21.12 -5.67 -9.23
C ASP A 189 -20.78 -4.35 -8.50
N VAL A 190 -21.64 -3.88 -7.61
CA VAL A 190 -21.35 -2.72 -6.73
C VAL A 190 -20.11 -3.00 -5.86
N ALA A 191 -20.05 -4.19 -5.23
CA ALA A 191 -18.91 -4.59 -4.39
C ALA A 191 -17.60 -4.67 -5.20
N LYS A 192 -17.63 -5.20 -6.43
CA LYS A 192 -16.47 -5.18 -7.34
C LYS A 192 -16.06 -3.77 -7.73
N GLY A 193 -17.01 -2.85 -7.82
CA GLY A 193 -16.78 -1.43 -8.12
C GLY A 193 -16.04 -0.67 -7.01
N PHE A 194 -15.96 -1.20 -5.80
CA PHE A 194 -15.25 -0.55 -4.68
C PHE A 194 -13.76 -0.33 -4.94
N LYS A 195 -13.15 -1.09 -5.83
CA LYS A 195 -11.77 -0.86 -6.29
C LYS A 195 -11.50 0.56 -6.83
N GLU A 196 -12.52 1.26 -7.32
CA GLU A 196 -12.38 2.63 -7.83
C GLU A 196 -12.22 3.67 -6.70
N TYR A 197 -12.46 3.28 -5.44
CA TYR A 197 -12.37 4.13 -4.25
C TYR A 197 -11.14 3.82 -3.38
N LEU A 198 -10.20 2.97 -3.85
CA LEU A 198 -9.04 2.54 -3.08
C LEU A 198 -8.07 3.69 -2.75
N SER A 199 -7.89 4.64 -3.69
CA SER A 199 -6.92 5.72 -3.49
C SER A 199 -7.34 6.66 -2.36
N VAL A 200 -6.43 6.93 -1.41
CA VAL A 200 -6.60 7.94 -0.35
C VAL A 200 -5.79 9.23 -0.61
N ILE A 201 -5.19 9.35 -1.80
CA ILE A 201 -4.43 10.56 -2.18
C ILE A 201 -5.26 11.84 -2.08
N PRO A 202 -6.54 11.90 -2.54
CA PRO A 202 -7.36 13.09 -2.40
C PRO A 202 -7.61 13.47 -0.94
N GLU A 203 -7.88 12.48 -0.08
CA GLU A 203 -8.13 12.66 1.34
C GLU A 203 -6.88 13.16 2.06
N SER A 204 -5.72 12.55 1.75
CA SER A 204 -4.44 13.00 2.29
C SER A 204 -4.13 14.44 1.94
N LYS A 205 -4.35 14.87 0.70
CA LYS A 205 -4.14 16.27 0.30
C LYS A 205 -4.97 17.23 1.14
N ILE A 206 -6.26 16.94 1.34
CA ILE A 206 -7.15 17.76 2.16
C ILE A 206 -6.67 17.77 3.61
N ALA A 207 -6.32 16.61 4.16
CA ALA A 207 -5.79 16.48 5.51
C ALA A 207 -4.52 17.32 5.71
N MET A 208 -3.60 17.30 4.75
CA MET A 208 -2.37 18.09 4.78
C MET A 208 -2.60 19.60 4.69
N GLU A 209 -3.67 20.05 4.03
CA GLU A 209 -4.07 21.47 3.97
C GLU A 209 -4.65 21.94 5.30
N VAL A 210 -5.50 21.12 5.93
CA VAL A 210 -6.11 21.40 7.25
C VAL A 210 -5.08 21.29 8.38
N GLY A 211 -4.15 20.35 8.25
CA GLY A 211 -3.17 19.99 9.27
C GLY A 211 -3.67 18.82 10.10
N VAL A 212 -2.86 17.77 10.19
CA VAL A 212 -3.14 16.54 10.94
C VAL A 212 -1.94 16.14 11.78
N SER A 213 -2.19 15.42 12.86
CA SER A 213 -1.14 14.89 13.75
C SER A 213 -0.60 13.55 13.27
N ALA A 214 -1.46 12.71 12.69
CA ALA A 214 -1.15 11.40 12.14
C ALA A 214 -2.09 11.05 10.99
N MET A 215 -1.68 10.16 10.13
CA MET A 215 -2.51 9.50 9.12
C MET A 215 -2.10 8.05 8.98
N HIS A 216 -3.06 7.19 8.65
CA HIS A 216 -2.84 5.79 8.33
C HIS A 216 -3.90 5.32 7.32
N ASP A 217 -3.51 4.56 6.33
CA ASP A 217 -4.47 3.87 5.48
C ASP A 217 -4.91 2.55 6.12
N VAL A 218 -6.17 2.20 5.98
CA VAL A 218 -6.74 1.02 6.64
C VAL A 218 -6.59 -0.20 5.75
N THR A 219 -5.62 -1.06 6.05
CA THR A 219 -5.31 -2.31 5.35
C THR A 219 -5.49 -3.54 6.23
N GLU A 220 -4.44 -4.33 6.47
CA GLU A 220 -4.48 -5.51 7.34
C GLU A 220 -4.82 -5.15 8.79
N GLY A 221 -5.69 -5.95 9.41
CA GLY A 221 -6.21 -5.65 10.74
C GLY A 221 -7.41 -4.71 10.76
N GLY A 222 -7.76 -4.11 9.63
CA GLY A 222 -8.91 -3.21 9.47
C GLY A 222 -8.77 -1.95 10.35
N VAL A 223 -9.92 -1.34 10.69
CA VAL A 223 -9.96 -0.10 11.48
C VAL A 223 -9.25 -0.25 12.84
N PHE A 224 -9.40 -1.39 13.52
CA PHE A 224 -8.73 -1.61 14.80
C PHE A 224 -7.22 -1.79 14.65
N GLY A 225 -6.76 -2.40 13.56
CA GLY A 225 -5.33 -2.50 13.24
C GLY A 225 -4.71 -1.10 13.09
N ALA A 226 -5.28 -0.29 12.22
CA ALA A 226 -4.81 1.07 11.96
C ALA A 226 -4.83 1.99 13.22
N LEU A 227 -5.82 1.80 14.12
CA LEU A 227 -5.85 2.53 15.39
C LEU A 227 -4.83 2.02 16.42
N TRP A 228 -4.42 0.77 16.31
CA TRP A 228 -3.40 0.18 17.17
C TRP A 228 -2.00 0.58 16.73
N GLU A 229 -1.72 0.58 15.47
CA GLU A 229 -0.47 1.00 14.84
C GLU A 229 -0.23 2.50 14.94
#